data_d7caf624084fbe700fc3218d96a93de9
#
_entry.id   d7caf624084fbe700fc3218d96a93de9
#
_cell.length_a   1.000
_cell.length_b   1.000
_cell.length_c   1.000
_cell.angle_alpha   90.00
_cell.angle_beta   90.00
_cell.angle_gamma   90.00
#
_symmetry.space_group_name_H-M   'P 1'
#
loop_
_entity.id
_entity.type
_entity.pdbx_description
1 polymer ?
#
loop_
_entity_poly.entity_id
_entity_poly.type
_entity_poly.pdbx_seq_one_letter_code
_entity_poly.pdbx_strand_id
1 'polypeptide(L)'
;VIQNWMRNRNTIEFLGVWEELHNPDFNRVQFEAVKNEAGLNRFVMTPTKWITQMNAIGIVSKAGRYGGTYAHSDIAMSFATWISPEFQLYIMKDYRRLKTDENSRLSLTWNLNREISKLNYRIHTNAIKENLIPPELTSVQIAYTYANEADMLNVVLFGKTAK
;
A
#
# COMPACT_ATOMS: atom_id res chain seq x y z
N VAL A 1 -10.55 0.35 30.85
CA VAL A 1 -10.83 0.72 29.45
C VAL A 1 -10.29 -0.37 28.51
N ILE A 2 -9.00 -0.72 28.55
CA ILE A 2 -8.38 -1.70 27.62
C ILE A 2 -9.03 -3.09 27.71
N GLN A 3 -9.41 -3.56 28.89
CA GLN A 3 -10.12 -4.84 29.05
C GLN A 3 -11.49 -4.84 28.35
N ASN A 4 -12.20 -3.71 28.36
CA ASN A 4 -13.48 -3.59 27.65
C ASN A 4 -13.30 -3.66 26.13
N TRP A 5 -12.23 -3.05 25.61
CA TRP A 5 -11.86 -3.16 24.21
C TRP A 5 -11.52 -4.61 23.83
N MET A 6 -10.73 -5.32 24.66
CA MET A 6 -10.34 -6.71 24.43
C MET A 6 -11.48 -7.72 24.67
N ARG A 7 -12.65 -7.32 25.19
CA ARG A 7 -13.84 -8.18 25.27
C ARG A 7 -14.59 -8.30 23.94
N ASN A 8 -14.36 -7.36 23.01
CA ASN A 8 -15.05 -7.37 21.73
C ASN A 8 -14.45 -8.41 20.80
N ARG A 9 -15.31 -9.17 20.16
CA ARG A 9 -14.91 -10.19 19.18
C ARG A 9 -14.08 -9.58 18.05
N ASN A 10 -14.51 -8.44 17.49
CA ASN A 10 -13.78 -7.76 16.44
C ASN A 10 -12.35 -7.36 16.85
N THR A 11 -12.16 -6.98 18.12
CA THR A 11 -10.84 -6.67 18.67
C THR A 11 -9.94 -7.90 18.69
N ILE A 12 -10.47 -9.03 19.19
CA ILE A 12 -9.72 -10.30 19.25
C ILE A 12 -9.37 -10.78 17.84
N GLU A 13 -10.30 -10.70 16.90
CA GLU A 13 -10.04 -11.05 15.49
C GLU A 13 -8.98 -10.14 14.88
N PHE A 14 -9.05 -8.82 15.09
CA PHE A 14 -8.04 -7.87 14.62
C PHE A 14 -6.64 -8.17 15.19
N LEU A 15 -6.55 -8.38 16.50
CA LEU A 15 -5.29 -8.73 17.16
C LEU A 15 -4.71 -10.05 16.62
N GLY A 16 -5.57 -11.05 16.39
CA GLY A 16 -5.16 -12.33 15.81
C GLY A 16 -4.60 -12.18 14.41
N VAL A 17 -5.29 -11.45 13.53
CA VAL A 17 -4.82 -11.17 12.15
C VAL A 17 -3.48 -10.42 12.19
N TRP A 18 -3.32 -9.44 13.08
CA TRP A 18 -2.08 -8.72 13.21
C TRP A 18 -0.92 -9.65 13.65
N GLU A 19 -1.13 -10.49 14.66
CA GLU A 19 -0.14 -11.46 15.12
C GLU A 19 0.20 -12.48 14.02
N GLU A 20 -0.77 -13.00 13.30
CA GLU A 20 -0.53 -13.95 12.19
C GLU A 20 0.35 -13.37 11.09
N LEU A 21 0.25 -12.07 10.83
CA LEU A 21 1.05 -11.38 9.82
C LEU A 21 2.49 -11.08 10.28
N HIS A 22 2.72 -10.90 11.60
CA HIS A 22 3.99 -10.37 12.12
C HIS A 22 4.71 -11.32 13.07
N ASN A 23 4.05 -12.38 13.56
CA ASN A 23 4.56 -13.26 14.59
C ASN A 23 4.54 -14.73 14.14
N PRO A 24 5.69 -15.30 13.73
CA PRO A 24 5.76 -16.69 13.29
C PRO A 24 5.48 -17.69 14.42
N ASP A 25 5.67 -17.29 15.69
CA ASP A 25 5.49 -18.13 16.87
C ASP A 25 4.10 -17.96 17.51
N PHE A 26 3.16 -17.35 16.81
CA PHE A 26 1.80 -17.11 17.28
C PHE A 26 1.04 -18.42 17.50
N ASN A 27 0.41 -18.57 18.67
CA ASN A 27 -0.36 -19.75 19.03
C ASN A 27 -1.76 -19.76 18.42
N ARG A 28 -1.86 -20.16 17.15
CA ARG A 28 -3.12 -20.21 16.38
C ARG A 28 -4.17 -21.13 16.99
N VAL A 29 -3.75 -22.27 17.57
CA VAL A 29 -4.68 -23.23 18.16
C VAL A 29 -5.42 -22.61 19.36
N GLN A 30 -4.67 -21.96 20.24
CA GLN A 30 -5.24 -21.26 21.37
C GLN A 30 -6.07 -20.04 20.94
N PHE A 31 -5.63 -19.35 19.88
CA PHE A 31 -6.36 -18.22 19.32
C PHE A 31 -7.77 -18.61 18.82
N GLU A 32 -7.92 -19.71 18.09
CA GLU A 32 -9.22 -20.16 17.61
C GLU A 32 -10.18 -20.50 18.78
N ALA A 33 -9.67 -21.10 19.86
CA ALA A 33 -10.46 -21.36 21.06
C ALA A 33 -10.96 -20.04 21.70
N VAL A 34 -10.07 -19.07 21.85
CA VAL A 34 -10.40 -17.75 22.43
C VAL A 34 -11.34 -16.95 21.54
N LYS A 35 -11.16 -16.98 20.23
CA LYS A 35 -12.02 -16.31 19.25
C LYS A 35 -13.47 -16.81 19.33
N ASN A 36 -13.67 -18.10 19.54
CA ASN A 36 -15.01 -18.68 19.70
C ASN A 36 -15.71 -18.23 20.98
N GLU A 37 -14.97 -17.90 22.04
CA GLU A 37 -15.50 -17.37 23.30
C GLU A 37 -15.65 -15.86 23.29
N ALA A 38 -14.93 -15.16 22.40
CA ALA A 38 -14.91 -13.70 22.34
C ALA A 38 -16.31 -13.15 22.02
N GLY A 39 -16.71 -12.11 22.77
CA GLY A 39 -18.04 -11.50 22.68
C GLY A 39 -19.11 -12.12 23.58
N LEU A 40 -18.86 -13.27 24.21
CA LEU A 40 -19.76 -13.81 25.23
C LEU A 40 -19.70 -12.95 26.50
N ASN A 41 -20.81 -12.84 27.24
CA ASN A 41 -20.90 -12.02 28.46
C ASN A 41 -19.87 -12.39 29.52
N ARG A 42 -19.51 -13.68 29.62
CA ARG A 42 -18.49 -14.21 30.57
C ARG A 42 -17.05 -14.02 30.07
N PHE A 43 -16.85 -13.64 28.82
CA PHE A 43 -15.52 -13.55 28.25
C PHE A 43 -14.73 -12.36 28.82
N VAL A 44 -13.54 -12.64 29.31
CA VAL A 44 -12.61 -11.62 29.83
C VAL A 44 -11.21 -11.91 29.32
N MET A 45 -10.70 -10.98 28.53
CA MET A 45 -9.32 -10.98 28.06
C MET A 45 -8.57 -9.78 28.64
N THR A 46 -7.35 -10.01 29.10
CA THR A 46 -6.43 -8.96 29.56
C THR A 46 -5.18 -8.95 28.69
N PRO A 47 -4.45 -7.83 28.61
CA PRO A 47 -3.18 -7.78 27.88
C PRO A 47 -2.22 -8.90 28.31
N THR A 48 -2.08 -9.14 29.60
CA THR A 48 -1.20 -10.19 30.11
C THR A 48 -1.65 -11.59 29.67
N LYS A 49 -2.95 -11.90 29.75
CA LYS A 49 -3.48 -13.18 29.25
C LYS A 49 -3.25 -13.34 27.76
N TRP A 50 -3.49 -12.29 26.98
CA TRP A 50 -3.24 -12.28 25.53
C TRP A 50 -1.79 -12.64 25.23
N ILE A 51 -0.84 -11.93 25.86
CA ILE A 51 0.60 -12.15 25.67
C ILE A 51 0.98 -13.60 26.01
N THR A 52 0.55 -14.10 27.17
CA THR A 52 1.00 -15.43 27.65
C THR A 52 0.33 -16.59 26.94
N GLN A 53 -0.94 -16.49 26.59
CA GLN A 53 -1.68 -17.57 25.95
C GLN A 53 -1.42 -17.66 24.44
N MET A 54 -1.27 -16.49 23.78
CA MET A 54 -1.09 -16.41 22.33
C MET A 54 0.38 -16.34 21.90
N ASN A 55 1.33 -16.26 22.85
CA ASN A 55 2.71 -15.91 22.56
C ASN A 55 2.82 -14.62 21.75
N ALA A 56 1.99 -13.62 22.10
CA ALA A 56 1.78 -12.41 21.33
C ALA A 56 2.94 -11.43 21.50
N ILE A 57 3.31 -10.74 20.42
CA ILE A 57 4.38 -9.74 20.39
C ILE A 57 3.88 -8.31 20.16
N GLY A 58 2.67 -8.14 19.62
CA GLY A 58 2.10 -6.84 19.26
C GLY A 58 1.73 -5.96 20.46
N ILE A 59 1.56 -6.57 21.66
CA ILE A 59 1.26 -5.87 22.91
C ILE A 59 2.30 -6.26 23.96
N VAL A 60 2.79 -5.30 24.72
CA VAL A 60 3.71 -5.50 25.85
C VAL A 60 3.10 -4.90 27.10
N SER A 61 3.03 -5.67 28.18
CA SER A 61 2.50 -5.21 29.47
C SER A 61 3.58 -5.29 30.55
N LYS A 62 3.84 -4.16 31.20
CA LYS A 62 4.79 -4.06 32.32
C LYS A 62 4.05 -3.71 33.60
N ALA A 63 4.27 -4.46 34.66
CA ALA A 63 3.72 -4.18 36.00
C ALA A 63 4.60 -3.16 36.75
N GLY A 64 4.04 -2.51 37.77
CA GLY A 64 4.75 -1.64 38.70
C GLY A 64 4.41 -0.16 38.55
N ARG A 65 5.03 0.69 39.39
CA ARG A 65 4.77 2.16 39.47
C ARG A 65 4.96 2.87 38.13
N TYR A 66 5.93 2.42 37.33
CA TYR A 66 6.26 2.93 36.00
C TYR A 66 5.86 1.95 34.90
N GLY A 67 4.94 1.03 35.23
CA GLY A 67 4.41 0.06 34.30
C GLY A 67 3.39 0.67 33.36
N GLY A 68 2.92 -0.14 32.39
CA GLY A 68 1.91 0.24 31.42
C GLY A 68 1.71 -0.83 30.37
N THR A 69 0.74 -0.60 29.53
CA THR A 69 0.52 -1.43 28.34
C THR A 69 0.94 -0.62 27.12
N TYR A 70 1.85 -1.17 26.36
CA TYR A 70 2.38 -0.62 25.11
C TYR A 70 1.95 -1.53 23.96
N ALA A 71 1.77 -0.99 22.78
CA ALA A 71 1.35 -1.76 21.63
C ALA A 71 2.02 -1.23 20.34
N HIS A 72 2.07 -2.09 19.32
CA HIS A 72 2.45 -1.64 17.98
C HIS A 72 1.52 -0.52 17.51
N SER A 73 2.01 0.36 16.61
CA SER A 73 1.26 1.53 16.11
C SER A 73 -0.13 1.17 15.57
N ASP A 74 -0.25 0.07 14.81
CA ASP A 74 -1.51 -0.36 14.22
C ASP A 74 -2.53 -0.77 15.29
N ILE A 75 -2.06 -1.47 16.33
CA ILE A 75 -2.88 -1.91 17.46
C ILE A 75 -3.29 -0.70 18.30
N ALA A 76 -2.37 0.23 18.54
CA ALA A 76 -2.66 1.49 19.24
C ALA A 76 -3.67 2.35 18.46
N MET A 77 -3.56 2.41 17.14
CA MET A 77 -4.50 3.12 16.27
C MET A 77 -5.89 2.49 16.33
N SER A 78 -6.00 1.15 16.27
CA SER A 78 -7.27 0.44 16.43
C SER A 78 -7.92 0.71 17.78
N PHE A 79 -7.12 0.73 18.85
CA PHE A 79 -7.62 1.09 20.18
C PHE A 79 -8.11 2.54 20.25
N ALA A 80 -7.36 3.49 19.67
CA ALA A 80 -7.72 4.90 19.64
C ALA A 80 -9.02 5.15 18.86
N THR A 81 -9.22 4.47 17.72
CA THR A 81 -10.47 4.55 16.95
C THR A 81 -11.66 3.95 17.70
N TRP A 82 -11.45 2.93 18.52
CA TRP A 82 -12.49 2.35 19.37
C TRP A 82 -12.90 3.29 20.52
N ILE A 83 -11.93 4.02 21.09
CA ILE A 83 -12.20 4.97 22.20
C ILE A 83 -12.87 6.24 21.71
N SER A 84 -12.46 6.77 20.54
CA SER A 84 -12.90 8.08 20.02
C SER A 84 -13.48 7.95 18.62
N PRO A 85 -14.83 8.04 18.49
CA PRO A 85 -15.48 8.12 17.19
C PRO A 85 -15.01 9.33 16.36
N GLU A 86 -14.64 10.44 16.99
CA GLU A 86 -14.10 11.63 16.33
C GLU A 86 -12.75 11.31 15.68
N PHE A 87 -11.88 10.59 16.41
CA PHE A 87 -10.59 10.14 15.87
C PHE A 87 -10.79 9.18 14.71
N GLN A 88 -11.74 8.25 14.81
CA GLN A 88 -12.09 7.34 13.72
C GLN A 88 -12.51 8.10 12.45
N LEU A 89 -13.38 9.11 12.61
CA LEU A 89 -13.80 9.96 11.48
C LEU A 89 -12.65 10.77 10.90
N TYR A 90 -11.75 11.27 11.76
CA TYR A 90 -10.55 11.97 11.32
C TYR A 90 -9.67 11.08 10.43
N ILE A 91 -9.35 9.88 10.89
CA ILE A 91 -8.55 8.91 10.13
C ILE A 91 -9.19 8.56 8.78
N MET A 92 -10.51 8.34 8.75
CA MET A 92 -11.23 8.06 7.51
C MET A 92 -11.19 9.23 6.51
N LYS A 93 -11.28 10.47 7.01
CA LYS A 93 -11.16 11.68 6.18
C LYS A 93 -9.74 11.84 5.63
N ASP A 94 -8.74 11.64 6.49
CA ASP A 94 -7.34 11.79 6.13
C ASP A 94 -6.91 10.72 5.10
N TYR A 95 -7.33 9.48 5.29
CA TYR A 95 -7.12 8.41 4.30
C TYR A 95 -7.72 8.77 2.93
N ARG A 96 -8.97 9.26 2.89
CA ARG A 96 -9.59 9.69 1.62
C ARG A 96 -8.84 10.85 0.97
N ARG A 97 -8.39 11.84 1.76
CA ARG A 97 -7.58 12.96 1.27
C ARG A 97 -6.27 12.46 0.64
N LEU A 98 -5.51 11.62 1.36
CA LEU A 98 -4.26 11.05 0.88
C LEU A 98 -4.46 10.24 -0.40
N LYS A 99 -5.53 9.44 -0.47
CA LYS A 99 -5.84 8.63 -1.66
C LYS A 99 -6.19 9.49 -2.88
N THR A 100 -6.90 10.61 -2.67
CA THR A 100 -7.22 11.58 -3.72
C THR A 100 -5.95 12.30 -4.19
N ASP A 101 -5.09 12.73 -3.27
CA ASP A 101 -3.82 13.39 -3.58
C ASP A 101 -2.88 12.46 -4.36
N GLU A 102 -2.79 11.20 -3.98
CA GLU A 102 -2.01 10.17 -4.69
C GLU A 102 -2.50 10.00 -6.13
N ASN A 103 -3.81 9.83 -6.33
CA ASN A 103 -4.41 9.71 -7.65
C ASN A 103 -4.19 10.97 -8.51
N SER A 104 -4.26 12.15 -7.90
CA SER A 104 -3.99 13.42 -8.60
C SER A 104 -2.54 13.53 -9.05
N ARG A 105 -1.58 13.14 -8.20
CA ARG A 105 -0.15 13.12 -8.55
C ARG A 105 0.13 12.12 -9.68
N LEU A 106 -0.43 10.93 -9.62
CA LEU A 106 -0.27 9.91 -10.67
C LEU A 106 -0.83 10.40 -12.02
N SER A 107 -2.01 11.03 -12.02
CA SER A 107 -2.62 11.58 -13.23
C SER A 107 -1.81 12.74 -13.82
N LEU A 108 -1.27 13.61 -12.97
CA LEU A 108 -0.41 14.73 -13.40
C LEU A 108 0.88 14.23 -14.05
N THR A 109 1.55 13.25 -13.40
CA THR A 109 2.77 12.63 -13.95
C THR A 109 2.50 11.94 -15.28
N TRP A 110 1.38 11.22 -15.39
CA TRP A 110 0.96 10.58 -16.64
C TRP A 110 0.76 11.59 -17.77
N ASN A 111 0.03 12.68 -17.49
CA ASN A 111 -0.24 13.73 -18.49
C ASN A 111 1.07 14.41 -18.93
N LEU A 112 1.95 14.72 -17.98
CA LEU A 112 3.26 15.32 -18.30
C LEU A 112 4.10 14.40 -19.18
N ASN A 113 4.23 13.12 -18.83
CA ASN A 113 4.98 12.14 -19.62
C ASN A 113 4.39 11.97 -21.01
N ARG A 114 3.07 11.99 -21.14
CA ARG A 114 2.39 11.94 -22.45
C ARG A 114 2.70 13.15 -23.32
N GLU A 115 2.71 14.35 -22.76
CA GLU A 115 3.03 15.58 -23.52
C GLU A 115 4.52 15.63 -23.91
N ILE A 116 5.43 15.21 -23.02
CA ILE A 116 6.86 15.07 -23.34
C ILE A 116 7.06 14.05 -24.48
N SER A 117 6.38 12.90 -24.43
CA SER A 117 6.47 11.89 -25.50
C SER A 117 5.99 12.41 -26.84
N LYS A 118 4.89 13.17 -26.89
CA LYS A 118 4.40 13.79 -28.10
C LYS A 118 5.40 14.81 -28.70
N LEU A 119 6.00 15.61 -27.81
CA LEU A 119 7.00 16.60 -28.21
C LEU A 119 8.25 15.92 -28.79
N ASN A 120 8.77 14.92 -28.09
CA ASN A 120 9.94 14.14 -28.53
C ASN A 120 9.67 13.45 -29.87
N TYR A 121 8.49 12.84 -30.03
CA TYR A 121 8.10 12.22 -31.30
C TYR A 121 8.11 13.25 -32.46
N ARG A 122 7.57 14.44 -32.24
CA ARG A 122 7.54 15.51 -33.25
C ARG A 122 8.94 16.00 -33.62
N ILE A 123 9.79 16.23 -32.59
CA ILE A 123 11.18 16.67 -32.80
C ILE A 123 11.95 15.62 -33.61
N HIS A 124 11.83 14.36 -33.23
CA HIS A 124 12.50 13.26 -33.91
C HIS A 124 12.02 13.08 -35.33
N THR A 125 10.70 13.10 -35.57
CA THR A 125 10.12 13.00 -36.92
C THR A 125 10.57 14.14 -37.83
N ASN A 126 10.64 15.36 -37.31
CA ASN A 126 11.13 16.51 -38.06
C ASN A 126 12.64 16.38 -38.39
N ALA A 127 13.45 15.95 -37.43
CA ALA A 127 14.88 15.73 -37.64
C ALA A 127 15.14 14.65 -38.72
N ILE A 128 14.39 13.55 -38.72
CA ILE A 128 14.46 12.54 -39.79
C ILE A 128 14.08 13.15 -41.12
N LYS A 129 13.00 13.92 -41.19
CA LYS A 129 12.51 14.54 -42.40
C LYS A 129 13.55 15.50 -43.02
N GLU A 130 14.21 16.30 -42.19
CA GLU A 130 15.14 17.33 -42.62
C GLU A 130 16.53 16.78 -42.96
N ASN A 131 16.96 15.69 -42.29
CA ASN A 131 18.35 15.23 -42.41
C ASN A 131 18.52 13.87 -43.08
N LEU A 132 17.49 13.00 -43.06
CA LEU A 132 17.60 11.60 -43.51
C LEU A 132 16.71 11.26 -44.70
N ILE A 133 15.84 12.17 -45.16
CA ILE A 133 14.94 11.93 -46.29
C ILE A 133 15.34 12.81 -47.45
N PRO A 134 16.11 12.30 -48.46
CA PRO A 134 16.36 12.98 -49.70
C PRO A 134 15.07 13.20 -50.51
N PRO A 135 15.00 14.27 -51.33
CA PRO A 135 13.78 14.61 -52.10
C PRO A 135 13.36 13.57 -53.15
N GLU A 136 14.25 12.64 -53.48
CA GLU A 136 14.04 11.66 -54.58
C GLU A 136 13.44 10.33 -54.09
N LEU A 137 13.20 10.16 -52.77
CA LEU A 137 12.66 8.92 -52.21
C LEU A 137 11.15 8.76 -52.51
N THR A 138 10.77 7.54 -52.82
CA THR A 138 9.34 7.17 -52.93
C THR A 138 8.66 7.14 -51.56
N SER A 139 7.33 7.29 -51.53
CA SER A 139 6.55 7.26 -50.27
C SER A 139 6.76 5.98 -49.48
N VAL A 140 7.01 4.85 -50.12
CA VAL A 140 7.30 3.56 -49.44
C VAL A 140 8.67 3.58 -48.78
N GLN A 141 9.69 4.11 -49.46
CA GLN A 141 11.05 4.24 -48.89
C GLN A 141 11.07 5.22 -47.71
N ILE A 142 10.33 6.33 -47.82
CA ILE A 142 10.14 7.28 -46.70
C ILE A 142 9.54 6.58 -45.48
N ALA A 143 8.50 5.77 -45.67
CA ALA A 143 7.88 5.02 -44.58
C ALA A 143 8.85 4.02 -43.90
N TYR A 144 9.69 3.34 -44.70
CA TYR A 144 10.74 2.46 -44.19
C TYR A 144 11.80 3.20 -43.37
N THR A 145 12.21 4.39 -43.81
CA THR A 145 13.18 5.23 -43.08
C THR A 145 12.64 5.60 -41.70
N TYR A 146 11.38 6.06 -41.61
CA TYR A 146 10.77 6.38 -40.33
C TYR A 146 10.64 5.13 -39.41
N ALA A 147 10.28 3.98 -39.95
CA ALA A 147 10.16 2.75 -39.20
C ALA A 147 11.51 2.27 -38.62
N ASN A 148 12.56 2.29 -39.44
CA ASN A 148 13.91 1.90 -39.04
C ASN A 148 14.47 2.82 -37.94
N GLU A 149 14.29 4.12 -38.08
CA GLU A 149 14.75 5.07 -37.06
C GLU A 149 13.98 4.94 -35.75
N ALA A 150 12.67 4.70 -35.82
CA ALA A 150 11.86 4.41 -34.62
C ALA A 150 12.28 3.12 -33.94
N ASP A 151 12.56 2.05 -34.69
CA ASP A 151 13.05 0.78 -34.13
C ASP A 151 14.44 0.92 -33.55
N MET A 152 15.36 1.69 -34.18
CA MET A 152 16.68 1.98 -33.63
C MET A 152 16.58 2.69 -32.28
N LEU A 153 15.72 3.69 -32.15
CA LEU A 153 15.47 4.36 -30.86
C LEU A 153 14.91 3.41 -29.78
N ASN A 154 13.96 2.58 -30.15
CA ASN A 154 13.39 1.60 -29.23
C ASN A 154 14.44 0.60 -28.75
N VAL A 155 15.32 0.14 -29.64
CA VAL A 155 16.42 -0.76 -29.27
C VAL A 155 17.40 -0.06 -28.33
N VAL A 156 17.78 1.20 -28.59
CA VAL A 156 18.70 1.96 -27.73
C VAL A 156 18.10 2.23 -26.35
N LEU A 157 16.81 2.58 -26.27
CA LEU A 157 16.16 2.97 -25.03
C LEU A 157 15.63 1.77 -24.21
N PHE A 158 15.15 0.73 -24.89
CA PHE A 158 14.41 -0.37 -24.25
C PHE A 158 14.98 -1.76 -24.54
N GLY A 159 16.04 -1.87 -25.35
CA GLY A 159 16.69 -3.11 -25.71
C GLY A 159 15.89 -4.01 -26.69
N LYS A 160 14.80 -3.52 -27.27
CA LYS A 160 13.92 -4.28 -28.17
C LYS A 160 13.19 -3.37 -29.15
N THR A 161 12.79 -3.92 -30.32
CA THR A 161 11.94 -3.24 -31.31
C THR A 161 10.49 -3.13 -30.81
N ALA A 162 9.69 -2.27 -31.46
CA ALA A 162 8.28 -1.99 -31.09
C ALA A 162 7.28 -3.07 -31.50
N LYS A 163 7.72 -4.33 -31.70
CA LYS A 163 6.80 -5.45 -32.01
C LYS A 163 6.17 -6.00 -30.77
#